data_623c5779c6babc22e2fdf102e864a0a5
#
_entry.id   623c5779c6babc22e2fdf102e864a0a5
#
_cell.length_a   1.000
_cell.length_b   1.000
_cell.length_c   1.000
_cell.angle_alpha   90.00
_cell.angle_beta   90.00
_cell.angle_gamma   90.00
#
_symmetry.space_group_name_H-M   'P 1'
#
loop_
_entity.id
_entity.type
_entity.pdbx_description
1 polymer ?
#
loop_
_entity_poly.entity_id
_entity_poly.type
_entity_poly.pdbx_seq_one_letter_code
_entity_poly.pdbx_strand_id
1 'polypeptide(L)'
;GVFSDEQGMKTLTKYAEMFRMNEKSGLEIDETAPQMASVDVVRSSIGQSDASYTTSQLARYVTTIASRGISYDLTLFDKVTDADGNVLKDYSPEVKGDLDVSDSTWSTVHEGMRGVATRNAVLSSLNVAVAGKTGTAQEDLSRPSHGLFIGFAPYEDPEIAMAVRITNGYSSGNAVSVAKDIFSYVYNLEDESDLLSGTANTDNLSNEPTD
;
A
#
# COMPACT_ATOMS: atom_id res chain seq x y z
N GLY A 1 -14.87 -25.10 15.24
CA GLY A 1 -14.01 -24.54 16.26
C GLY A 1 -14.71 -23.38 16.93
N VAL A 2 -14.46 -23.16 18.21
CA VAL A 2 -14.98 -22.00 18.93
C VAL A 2 -14.06 -20.82 18.60
N PHE A 3 -14.63 -19.69 18.16
CA PHE A 3 -13.90 -18.45 18.01
C PHE A 3 -13.40 -17.96 19.38
N SER A 4 -12.16 -17.53 19.43
CA SER A 4 -11.53 -16.96 20.63
C SER A 4 -10.77 -15.69 20.21
N ASP A 5 -11.05 -14.58 20.87
CA ASP A 5 -10.35 -13.30 20.63
C ASP A 5 -8.84 -13.43 20.80
N GLU A 6 -8.42 -14.17 21.82
CA GLU A 6 -7.00 -14.45 22.07
C GLU A 6 -6.36 -15.20 20.90
N GLN A 7 -7.00 -16.26 20.40
CA GLN A 7 -6.48 -17.03 19.27
C GLN A 7 -6.50 -16.23 17.99
N GLY A 8 -7.54 -15.43 17.75
CA GLY A 8 -7.65 -14.53 16.61
C GLY A 8 -6.55 -13.49 16.61
N MET A 9 -6.32 -12.81 17.76
CA MET A 9 -5.26 -11.81 17.90
C MET A 9 -3.88 -12.43 17.73
N LYS A 10 -3.62 -13.59 18.33
CA LYS A 10 -2.37 -14.32 18.12
C LYS A 10 -2.10 -14.67 16.66
N THR A 11 -3.14 -15.04 15.93
CA THR A 11 -3.04 -15.34 14.50
C THR A 11 -2.75 -14.08 13.69
N LEU A 12 -3.46 -12.98 13.98
CA LEU A 12 -3.24 -11.69 13.32
C LEU A 12 -1.80 -11.18 13.53
N THR A 13 -1.32 -11.22 14.77
CA THR A 13 0.06 -10.85 15.13
C THR A 13 1.07 -11.71 14.36
N LYS A 14 0.90 -13.04 14.35
CA LYS A 14 1.79 -13.94 13.61
C LYS A 14 1.93 -13.54 12.14
N TYR A 15 0.82 -13.26 11.46
CA TYR A 15 0.88 -12.86 10.06
C TYR A 15 1.42 -11.44 9.87
N ALA A 16 1.10 -10.50 10.75
CA ALA A 16 1.69 -9.17 10.71
C ALA A 16 3.23 -9.22 10.85
N GLU A 17 3.75 -10.00 11.78
CA GLU A 17 5.19 -10.24 11.94
C GLU A 17 5.80 -10.92 10.70
N MET A 18 5.12 -11.90 10.13
CA MET A 18 5.57 -12.58 8.92
C MET A 18 5.76 -11.58 7.76
N PHE A 19 4.88 -10.58 7.63
CA PHE A 19 5.02 -9.47 6.68
C PHE A 19 5.91 -8.32 7.20
N ARG A 20 6.62 -8.53 8.32
CA ARG A 20 7.51 -7.53 8.95
C ARG A 20 6.80 -6.21 9.29
N MET A 21 5.48 -6.27 9.57
CA MET A 21 4.70 -5.10 9.98
C MET A 21 5.01 -4.64 11.43
N ASN A 22 5.85 -5.38 12.16
CA ASN A 22 6.40 -5.03 13.47
C ASN A 22 7.72 -4.25 13.38
N GLU A 23 8.21 -3.94 12.17
CA GLU A 23 9.50 -3.29 11.95
C GLU A 23 9.34 -2.02 11.12
N LYS A 24 10.27 -1.07 11.27
CA LYS A 24 10.41 0.07 10.37
C LYS A 24 10.71 -0.40 8.95
N SER A 25 10.40 0.42 7.95
CA SER A 25 10.51 0.05 6.54
C SER A 25 11.94 -0.15 6.03
N GLY A 26 12.92 0.42 6.70
CA GLY A 26 14.34 0.39 6.32
C GLY A 26 14.86 1.69 5.73
N LEU A 27 14.00 2.68 5.45
CA LEU A 27 14.41 3.99 4.93
C LEU A 27 15.43 4.66 5.85
N GLU A 28 16.36 5.40 5.25
CA GLU A 28 17.45 6.13 5.92
C GLU A 28 17.00 7.44 6.58
N ILE A 29 15.72 7.72 6.60
CA ILE A 29 15.11 8.87 7.28
C ILE A 29 14.41 8.45 8.56
N ASP A 30 14.12 9.41 9.43
CA ASP A 30 13.34 9.14 10.64
C ASP A 30 11.94 8.63 10.28
N GLU A 31 11.60 7.48 10.85
CA GLU A 31 10.31 6.83 10.66
C GLU A 31 9.74 6.46 12.03
N THR A 32 8.44 6.71 12.20
CA THR A 32 7.72 6.26 13.40
C THR A 32 7.68 4.73 13.45
N ALA A 33 7.97 4.16 14.62
CA ALA A 33 7.83 2.72 14.82
C ALA A 33 6.38 2.27 14.55
N PRO A 34 6.18 1.10 13.93
CA PRO A 34 4.84 0.58 13.71
C PRO A 34 4.18 0.20 15.03
N GLN A 35 2.86 0.35 15.07
CA GLN A 35 2.03 -0.20 16.13
C GLN A 35 1.16 -1.30 15.54
N MET A 36 1.43 -2.56 15.92
CA MET A 36 0.55 -3.67 15.56
C MET A 36 -0.73 -3.62 16.37
N ALA A 37 -1.81 -4.19 15.81
CA ALA A 37 -3.06 -4.34 16.53
C ALA A 37 -2.88 -5.16 17.80
N SER A 38 -3.48 -4.71 18.91
CA SER A 38 -3.39 -5.36 20.22
C SER A 38 -4.72 -5.58 20.92
N VAL A 39 -5.78 -4.94 20.42
CA VAL A 39 -7.14 -5.03 20.98
C VAL A 39 -8.17 -5.24 19.87
N ASP A 40 -9.37 -5.70 20.24
CA ASP A 40 -10.52 -5.83 19.32
C ASP A 40 -10.17 -6.56 18.02
N VAL A 41 -10.01 -7.88 18.11
CA VAL A 41 -9.60 -8.73 16.99
C VAL A 41 -10.52 -8.61 15.78
N VAL A 42 -11.82 -8.38 15.97
CA VAL A 42 -12.79 -8.25 14.88
C VAL A 42 -12.54 -6.97 14.10
N ARG A 43 -12.41 -5.84 14.77
CA ARG A 43 -12.07 -4.57 14.13
C ARG A 43 -10.67 -4.58 13.52
N SER A 44 -9.69 -5.17 14.22
CA SER A 44 -8.32 -5.29 13.73
C SER A 44 -8.24 -6.12 12.45
N SER A 45 -9.08 -7.15 12.31
CA SER A 45 -9.09 -8.00 11.11
C SER A 45 -9.54 -7.29 9.83
N ILE A 46 -10.22 -6.15 9.96
CA ILE A 46 -10.61 -5.28 8.84
C ILE A 46 -9.79 -4.00 8.74
N GLY A 47 -8.67 -3.92 9.48
CA GLY A 47 -7.76 -2.77 9.44
C GLY A 47 -8.21 -1.56 10.26
N GLN A 48 -9.18 -1.74 11.15
CA GLN A 48 -9.59 -0.76 12.15
C GLN A 48 -8.98 -1.09 13.51
N SER A 49 -9.26 -0.33 14.56
CA SER A 49 -8.76 -0.51 15.93
C SER A 49 -7.50 0.33 16.19
N ASP A 50 -6.50 -0.23 16.88
CA ASP A 50 -5.33 0.48 17.38
C ASP A 50 -4.06 0.30 16.54
N ALA A 51 -4.15 -0.40 15.41
CA ALA A 51 -3.00 -0.52 14.50
C ALA A 51 -2.63 0.83 13.86
N SER A 52 -1.33 1.14 13.80
CA SER A 52 -0.83 2.36 13.16
C SER A 52 0.46 2.09 12.40
N TYR A 53 0.46 2.41 11.11
CA TYR A 53 1.57 2.19 10.20
C TYR A 53 1.87 3.45 9.40
N THR A 54 3.15 3.68 9.09
CA THR A 54 3.55 4.72 8.15
C THR A 54 3.22 4.30 6.70
N THR A 55 3.14 5.28 5.81
CA THR A 55 2.93 5.00 4.38
C THR A 55 4.08 4.19 3.79
N SER A 56 5.32 4.38 4.27
CA SER A 56 6.48 3.59 3.88
C SER A 56 6.39 2.12 4.34
N GLN A 57 5.90 1.85 5.55
CA GLN A 57 5.64 0.48 6.00
C GLN A 57 4.58 -0.21 5.14
N LEU A 58 3.52 0.51 4.75
CA LEU A 58 2.51 0.00 3.82
C LEU A 58 3.08 -0.22 2.41
N ALA A 59 3.99 0.65 1.94
CA ALA A 59 4.67 0.47 0.66
C ALA A 59 5.52 -0.81 0.66
N ARG A 60 6.30 -1.06 1.73
CA ARG A 60 7.03 -2.33 1.88
C ARG A 60 6.10 -3.53 1.92
N TYR A 61 4.99 -3.44 2.65
CA TYR A 61 3.98 -4.49 2.72
C TYR A 61 3.42 -4.84 1.33
N VAL A 62 3.00 -3.85 0.55
CA VAL A 62 2.45 -4.10 -0.79
C VAL A 62 3.51 -4.58 -1.77
N THR A 63 4.78 -4.15 -1.63
CA THR A 63 5.90 -4.68 -2.42
C THR A 63 6.09 -6.17 -2.15
N THR A 64 6.01 -6.61 -0.89
CA THR A 64 6.07 -8.02 -0.52
C THR A 64 4.91 -8.82 -1.12
N ILE A 65 3.71 -8.25 -1.20
CA ILE A 65 2.58 -8.89 -1.89
C ILE A 65 2.85 -8.98 -3.39
N ALA A 66 3.25 -7.88 -4.03
CA ALA A 66 3.51 -7.81 -5.46
C ALA A 66 4.56 -8.83 -5.91
N SER A 67 5.62 -9.02 -5.12
CA SER A 67 6.71 -9.97 -5.36
C SER A 67 6.43 -11.39 -4.85
N ARG A 68 5.19 -11.70 -4.45
CA ARG A 68 4.76 -13.03 -3.95
C ARG A 68 5.60 -13.54 -2.79
N GLY A 69 5.91 -12.66 -1.83
CA GLY A 69 6.56 -13.04 -0.59
C GLY A 69 7.99 -12.53 -0.41
N ILE A 70 8.62 -12.04 -1.45
CA ILE A 70 9.98 -11.48 -1.32
C ILE A 70 9.90 -10.12 -0.61
N SER A 71 10.51 -10.02 0.56
CA SER A 71 10.54 -8.81 1.36
C SER A 71 11.92 -8.15 1.33
N TYR A 72 11.92 -6.84 1.11
CA TYR A 72 13.11 -5.99 1.07
C TYR A 72 13.06 -4.96 2.19
N ASP A 73 14.22 -4.40 2.58
CA ASP A 73 14.24 -3.08 3.19
C ASP A 73 14.09 -2.02 2.10
N LEU A 74 13.36 -0.96 2.38
CA LEU A 74 13.28 0.18 1.48
C LEU A 74 14.52 1.05 1.64
N THR A 75 14.96 1.68 0.56
CA THR A 75 16.05 2.66 0.54
C THR A 75 15.68 3.84 -0.34
N LEU A 76 16.17 5.03 0.00
CA LEU A 76 16.10 6.24 -0.83
C LEU A 76 17.32 6.40 -1.71
N PHE A 77 18.34 5.57 -1.50
CA PHE A 77 19.58 5.60 -2.27
C PHE A 77 19.56 4.57 -3.39
N ASP A 78 20.01 4.96 -4.55
CA ASP A 78 20.33 4.07 -5.67
C ASP A 78 21.83 3.79 -5.68
N LYS A 79 22.62 4.85 -5.80
CA LYS A 79 24.09 4.74 -5.83
C LYS A 79 24.77 6.04 -5.42
N VAL A 80 26.00 5.95 -5.05
CA VAL A 80 26.93 7.08 -4.89
C VAL A 80 27.97 7.02 -5.99
N THR A 81 28.20 8.13 -6.69
CA THR A 81 29.21 8.25 -7.74
C THR A 81 30.23 9.33 -7.39
N ASP A 82 31.43 9.24 -7.96
CA ASP A 82 32.39 10.33 -7.97
C ASP A 82 32.00 11.40 -9.02
N ALA A 83 32.84 12.45 -9.15
CA ALA A 83 32.61 13.55 -10.10
C ALA A 83 32.71 13.09 -11.57
N ASP A 84 33.36 11.97 -11.85
CA ASP A 84 33.54 11.41 -13.18
C ASP A 84 32.44 10.38 -13.54
N GLY A 85 31.48 10.13 -12.59
CA GLY A 85 30.37 9.20 -12.76
C GLY A 85 30.68 7.74 -12.40
N ASN A 86 31.86 7.43 -11.88
CA ASN A 86 32.19 6.07 -11.43
C ASN A 86 31.42 5.75 -10.15
N VAL A 87 30.84 4.56 -10.09
CA VAL A 87 30.08 4.11 -8.91
C VAL A 87 31.04 3.82 -7.76
N LEU A 88 30.90 4.57 -6.67
CA LEU A 88 31.64 4.39 -5.41
C LEU A 88 30.91 3.43 -4.46
N LYS A 89 29.59 3.45 -4.47
CA LYS A 89 28.74 2.58 -3.66
C LYS A 89 27.41 2.35 -4.38
N ASP A 90 27.01 1.10 -4.44
CA ASP A 90 25.69 0.65 -4.93
C ASP A 90 24.80 0.30 -3.72
N TYR A 91 23.51 0.61 -3.83
CA TYR A 91 22.49 0.30 -2.82
C TYR A 91 21.47 -0.68 -3.40
N SER A 92 21.93 -1.71 -4.07
CA SER A 92 21.07 -2.77 -4.60
C SER A 92 20.14 -3.33 -3.53
N PRO A 93 18.88 -3.60 -3.85
CA PRO A 93 17.91 -4.15 -2.93
C PRO A 93 18.41 -5.44 -2.27
N GLU A 94 18.35 -5.51 -0.96
CA GLU A 94 18.73 -6.69 -0.19
C GLU A 94 17.48 -7.46 0.26
N VAL A 95 17.39 -8.72 -0.13
CA VAL A 95 16.30 -9.61 0.32
C VAL A 95 16.45 -9.84 1.82
N LYS A 96 15.41 -9.51 2.57
CA LYS A 96 15.35 -9.66 4.03
C LYS A 96 14.42 -10.80 4.47
N GLY A 97 13.60 -11.30 3.59
CA GLY A 97 12.70 -12.41 3.85
C GLY A 97 12.06 -12.95 2.59
N ASP A 98 11.71 -14.22 2.66
CA ASP A 98 10.91 -14.93 1.68
C ASP A 98 9.81 -15.67 2.45
N LEU A 99 8.56 -15.25 2.23
CA LEU A 99 7.41 -15.76 2.98
C LEU A 99 7.02 -17.15 2.46
N ASP A 100 7.03 -18.13 3.34
CA ASP A 100 6.56 -19.50 3.04
C ASP A 100 5.01 -19.53 2.92
N VAL A 101 4.53 -19.07 1.76
CA VAL A 101 3.12 -19.04 1.39
C VAL A 101 2.95 -19.69 0.02
N SER A 102 1.96 -20.56 -0.12
CA SER A 102 1.77 -21.31 -1.36
C SER A 102 1.43 -20.40 -2.55
N ASP A 103 1.88 -20.79 -3.76
CA ASP A 103 1.56 -20.10 -5.01
C ASP A 103 0.06 -19.94 -5.24
N SER A 104 -0.75 -20.92 -4.82
CA SER A 104 -2.21 -20.83 -4.92
C SER A 104 -2.80 -19.74 -4.03
N THR A 105 -2.21 -19.51 -2.84
CA THR A 105 -2.61 -18.42 -1.94
C THR A 105 -2.24 -17.08 -2.55
N TRP A 106 -1.00 -16.93 -3.04
CA TRP A 106 -0.57 -15.71 -3.73
C TRP A 106 -1.46 -15.40 -4.94
N SER A 107 -1.75 -16.39 -5.76
CA SER A 107 -2.65 -16.23 -6.92
C SER A 107 -4.03 -15.72 -6.50
N THR A 108 -4.61 -16.33 -5.45
CA THR A 108 -5.91 -15.91 -4.92
C THR A 108 -5.90 -14.46 -4.42
N VAL A 109 -4.84 -14.05 -3.71
CA VAL A 109 -4.71 -12.66 -3.23
C VAL A 109 -4.57 -11.70 -4.40
N HIS A 110 -3.69 -12.01 -5.36
CA HIS A 110 -3.48 -11.18 -6.55
C HIS A 110 -4.76 -11.05 -7.38
N GLU A 111 -5.50 -12.14 -7.62
CA GLU A 111 -6.79 -12.13 -8.31
C GLU A 111 -7.83 -11.26 -7.57
N GLY A 112 -7.88 -11.36 -6.24
CA GLY A 112 -8.73 -10.52 -5.42
C GLY A 112 -8.40 -9.03 -5.56
N MET A 113 -7.11 -8.67 -5.54
CA MET A 113 -6.63 -7.30 -5.75
C MET A 113 -6.88 -6.81 -7.19
N ARG A 114 -6.69 -7.70 -8.19
CA ARG A 114 -7.06 -7.40 -9.59
C ARG A 114 -8.55 -7.14 -9.73
N GLY A 115 -9.36 -7.94 -9.04
CA GLY A 115 -10.82 -7.79 -9.02
C GLY A 115 -11.29 -6.44 -8.45
N VAL A 116 -10.58 -5.84 -7.50
CA VAL A 116 -10.84 -4.47 -7.03
C VAL A 116 -10.60 -3.46 -8.16
N ALA A 117 -9.45 -3.52 -8.82
CA ALA A 117 -9.11 -2.58 -9.88
C ALA A 117 -10.03 -2.69 -11.10
N THR A 118 -10.42 -3.89 -11.50
CA THR A 118 -11.33 -4.08 -12.66
C THR A 118 -12.75 -3.58 -12.41
N ARG A 119 -13.20 -3.58 -11.16
CA ARG A 119 -14.52 -3.05 -10.78
C ARG A 119 -14.52 -1.56 -10.46
N ASN A 120 -13.36 -0.96 -10.30
CA ASN A 120 -13.22 0.47 -10.05
C ASN A 120 -13.12 1.23 -11.37
N ALA A 121 -14.05 2.13 -11.65
CA ALA A 121 -14.13 2.85 -12.92
C ALA A 121 -12.86 3.66 -13.25
N VAL A 122 -12.19 4.21 -12.23
CA VAL A 122 -10.96 4.99 -12.40
C VAL A 122 -9.77 4.09 -12.76
N LEU A 123 -9.55 3.00 -12.02
CA LEU A 123 -8.42 2.10 -12.27
C LEU A 123 -8.61 1.25 -13.53
N SER A 124 -9.86 0.88 -13.85
CA SER A 124 -10.17 0.08 -15.04
C SER A 124 -10.02 0.86 -16.36
N SER A 125 -9.95 2.19 -16.31
CA SER A 125 -9.70 3.04 -17.48
C SER A 125 -8.23 3.09 -17.89
N LEU A 126 -7.31 2.64 -17.03
CA LEU A 126 -5.88 2.65 -17.34
C LEU A 126 -5.51 1.59 -18.37
N ASN A 127 -4.62 1.94 -19.29
CA ASN A 127 -4.05 1.03 -20.29
C ASN A 127 -2.95 0.11 -19.72
N VAL A 128 -2.83 0.04 -18.40
CA VAL A 128 -1.99 -0.91 -17.67
C VAL A 128 -2.83 -1.69 -16.68
N ALA A 129 -2.58 -2.98 -16.55
CA ALA A 129 -3.32 -3.82 -15.62
C ALA A 129 -2.86 -3.55 -14.19
N VAL A 130 -3.74 -2.96 -13.37
CA VAL A 130 -3.47 -2.64 -11.95
C VAL A 130 -4.11 -3.68 -11.05
N ALA A 131 -3.46 -4.01 -9.94
CA ALA A 131 -4.04 -4.71 -8.81
C ALA A 131 -3.93 -3.86 -7.55
N GLY A 132 -4.93 -3.86 -6.68
CA GLY A 132 -4.88 -3.02 -5.47
C GLY A 132 -5.99 -3.29 -4.47
N LYS A 133 -5.93 -2.58 -3.37
CA LYS A 133 -6.93 -2.59 -2.31
C LYS A 133 -7.18 -1.16 -1.83
N THR A 134 -8.42 -0.78 -1.80
CA THR A 134 -8.88 0.50 -1.22
C THR A 134 -9.10 0.36 0.28
N GLY A 135 -8.99 1.45 1.01
CA GLY A 135 -9.29 1.51 2.44
C GLY A 135 -9.83 2.89 2.83
N THR A 136 -10.86 2.89 3.65
CA THR A 136 -11.37 4.08 4.31
C THR A 136 -11.22 3.87 5.82
N ALA A 137 -10.33 4.61 6.46
CA ALA A 137 -10.04 4.46 7.88
C ALA A 137 -10.53 5.65 8.68
N GLN A 138 -11.40 5.38 9.66
CA GLN A 138 -11.92 6.38 10.57
C GLN A 138 -11.10 6.37 11.87
N GLU A 139 -10.36 7.44 12.12
CA GLU A 139 -9.57 7.63 13.34
C GLU A 139 -10.39 8.35 14.42
N ASP A 140 -11.17 9.35 14.02
CA ASP A 140 -11.97 10.20 14.90
C ASP A 140 -13.32 10.49 14.26
N LEU A 141 -14.41 10.30 15.02
CA LEU A 141 -15.77 10.56 14.57
C LEU A 141 -16.04 12.04 14.25
N SER A 142 -15.23 12.95 14.77
CA SER A 142 -15.33 14.40 14.53
C SER A 142 -14.57 14.87 13.27
N ARG A 143 -13.83 13.98 12.61
CA ARG A 143 -13.03 14.29 11.42
C ARG A 143 -13.38 13.37 10.26
N PRO A 144 -13.19 13.83 9.01
CA PRO A 144 -13.32 12.95 7.85
C PRO A 144 -12.37 11.75 7.92
N SER A 145 -12.80 10.64 7.38
CA SER A 145 -11.99 9.43 7.27
C SER A 145 -10.74 9.66 6.41
N HIS A 146 -9.71 8.85 6.62
CA HIS A 146 -8.53 8.79 5.75
C HIS A 146 -8.85 7.97 4.50
N GLY A 147 -8.50 8.49 3.33
CA GLY A 147 -8.51 7.72 2.10
C GLY A 147 -7.20 6.95 1.92
N LEU A 148 -7.28 5.65 1.66
CA LEU A 148 -6.12 4.79 1.45
C LEU A 148 -6.25 3.97 0.18
N PHE A 149 -5.11 3.74 -0.44
CA PHE A 149 -4.94 2.77 -1.51
C PHE A 149 -3.55 2.14 -1.42
N ILE A 150 -3.50 0.83 -1.62
CA ILE A 150 -2.26 0.10 -1.89
C ILE A 150 -2.43 -0.67 -3.19
N GLY A 151 -1.39 -0.74 -4.01
CA GLY A 151 -1.49 -1.45 -5.28
C GLY A 151 -0.17 -1.59 -6.00
N PHE A 152 -0.20 -2.33 -7.08
CA PHE A 152 0.95 -2.56 -7.94
C PHE A 152 0.54 -2.70 -9.42
N ALA A 153 1.47 -2.50 -10.30
CA ALA A 153 1.32 -2.65 -11.74
C ALA A 153 2.67 -2.99 -12.41
N PRO A 154 2.67 -3.64 -13.61
CA PRO A 154 1.56 -4.39 -14.17
C PRO A 154 1.14 -5.59 -13.30
N TYR A 155 -0.08 -6.06 -13.47
CA TYR A 155 -0.61 -7.19 -12.68
C TYR A 155 0.15 -8.50 -12.91
N GLU A 156 0.50 -8.79 -14.15
CA GLU A 156 1.19 -10.03 -14.53
C GLU A 156 2.66 -10.06 -14.13
N ASP A 157 3.35 -8.92 -14.21
CA ASP A 157 4.78 -8.78 -13.88
C ASP A 157 4.99 -7.43 -13.18
N PRO A 158 4.82 -7.35 -11.86
CA PRO A 158 4.86 -6.11 -11.11
C PRO A 158 6.21 -5.38 -11.18
N GLU A 159 6.21 -4.16 -11.69
CA GLU A 159 7.37 -3.28 -11.78
C GLU A 159 7.33 -2.18 -10.72
N ILE A 160 6.14 -1.72 -10.33
CA ILE A 160 5.93 -0.69 -9.33
C ILE A 160 4.86 -1.11 -8.33
N ALA A 161 5.13 -0.86 -7.06
CA ALA A 161 4.16 -0.97 -5.98
C ALA A 161 4.05 0.37 -5.26
N MET A 162 2.86 0.73 -4.80
CA MET A 162 2.63 1.99 -4.11
C MET A 162 1.69 1.87 -2.94
N ALA A 163 1.84 2.79 -1.99
CA ALA A 163 0.87 3.08 -0.94
C ALA A 163 0.53 4.58 -0.97
N VAL A 164 -0.75 4.88 -0.98
CA VAL A 164 -1.28 6.25 -0.94
C VAL A 164 -2.12 6.41 0.31
N ARG A 165 -1.88 7.48 1.08
CA ARG A 165 -2.70 7.89 2.21
C ARG A 165 -3.02 9.38 2.08
N ILE A 166 -4.30 9.71 2.09
CA ILE A 166 -4.78 11.10 2.17
C ILE A 166 -5.41 11.29 3.54
N THR A 167 -4.72 12.03 4.39
CA THR A 167 -5.22 12.34 5.74
C THR A 167 -6.47 13.18 5.65
N ASN A 168 -7.55 12.73 6.33
CA ASN A 168 -8.87 13.34 6.25
C ASN A 168 -9.38 13.50 4.82
N GLY A 169 -9.05 12.54 3.97
CA GLY A 169 -9.35 12.55 2.53
C GLY A 169 -10.76 12.11 2.16
N TYR A 170 -11.67 12.01 3.12
CA TYR A 170 -13.07 11.62 3.01
C TYR A 170 -13.29 10.17 2.56
N SER A 171 -12.79 9.77 1.40
CA SER A 171 -13.00 8.43 0.87
C SER A 171 -11.74 7.84 0.22
N SER A 172 -11.73 6.53 0.05
CA SER A 172 -10.70 5.81 -0.69
C SER A 172 -10.65 6.21 -2.17
N GLY A 173 -11.74 6.72 -2.74
CA GLY A 173 -11.81 7.20 -4.12
C GLY A 173 -10.77 8.28 -4.42
N ASN A 174 -10.54 9.21 -3.48
CA ASN A 174 -9.52 10.23 -3.63
C ASN A 174 -8.08 9.65 -3.67
N ALA A 175 -7.80 8.63 -2.86
CA ALA A 175 -6.53 7.92 -2.90
C ALA A 175 -6.36 7.12 -4.21
N VAL A 176 -7.44 6.56 -4.74
CA VAL A 176 -7.46 5.89 -6.05
C VAL A 176 -7.17 6.86 -7.19
N SER A 177 -7.72 8.08 -7.15
CA SER A 177 -7.44 9.12 -8.14
C SER A 177 -5.95 9.48 -8.17
N VAL A 178 -5.34 9.70 -7.01
CA VAL A 178 -3.90 9.95 -6.91
C VAL A 178 -3.09 8.75 -7.43
N ALA A 179 -3.50 7.54 -7.11
CA ALA A 179 -2.83 6.33 -7.61
C ALA A 179 -2.93 6.20 -9.14
N LYS A 180 -4.11 6.55 -9.72
CA LYS A 180 -4.32 6.60 -11.17
C LYS A 180 -3.33 7.58 -11.83
N ASP A 181 -3.18 8.77 -11.28
CA ASP A 181 -2.29 9.79 -11.84
C ASP A 181 -0.82 9.35 -11.75
N ILE A 182 -0.40 8.71 -10.64
CA ILE A 182 0.95 8.15 -10.50
C ILE A 182 1.19 7.04 -11.54
N PHE A 183 0.26 6.09 -11.72
CA PHE A 183 0.40 5.07 -12.76
C PHE A 183 0.42 5.66 -14.17
N SER A 184 -0.45 6.66 -14.44
CA SER A 184 -0.46 7.36 -15.71
C SER A 184 0.88 8.03 -16.01
N TYR A 185 1.48 8.68 -15.02
CA TYR A 185 2.79 9.30 -15.15
C TYR A 185 3.90 8.27 -15.41
N VAL A 186 3.98 7.22 -14.59
CA VAL A 186 5.05 6.21 -14.69
C VAL A 186 5.02 5.46 -16.02
N TYR A 187 3.82 5.16 -16.51
CA TYR A 187 3.65 4.43 -17.79
C TYR A 187 3.41 5.33 -18.99
N ASN A 188 3.53 6.67 -18.84
CA ASN A 188 3.31 7.66 -19.90
C ASN A 188 1.95 7.48 -20.60
N LEU A 189 0.88 7.28 -19.83
CA LEU A 189 -0.47 7.04 -20.34
C LEU A 189 -1.22 8.35 -20.64
N GLU A 190 -0.84 9.45 -20.00
CA GLU A 190 -1.40 10.78 -20.11
C GLU A 190 -0.27 11.82 -20.12
N ASP A 191 -0.50 12.99 -20.73
CA ASP A 191 0.46 14.09 -20.68
C ASP A 191 0.60 14.65 -19.27
N GLU A 192 1.82 14.96 -18.84
CA GLU A 192 2.11 15.46 -17.49
C GLU A 192 1.30 16.72 -17.15
N SER A 193 1.05 17.60 -18.13
CA SER A 193 0.23 18.79 -17.97
C SER A 193 -1.23 18.50 -17.60
N ASP A 194 -1.75 17.36 -18.01
CA ASP A 194 -3.11 16.93 -17.71
C ASP A 194 -3.20 16.30 -16.29
N LEU A 195 -2.13 15.63 -15.86
CA LEU A 195 -2.02 15.05 -14.52
C LEU A 195 -1.86 16.11 -13.43
N LEU A 196 -1.18 17.23 -13.72
CA LEU A 196 -0.86 18.31 -12.78
C LEU A 196 -1.75 19.54 -12.98
N SER A 197 -3.05 19.34 -13.16
CA SER A 197 -4.01 20.43 -13.39
C SER A 197 -4.08 21.45 -12.24
N GLY A 198 -3.56 21.15 -11.06
CA GLY A 198 -3.58 21.99 -9.88
C GLY A 198 -4.98 22.29 -9.30
N THR A 199 -6.02 21.68 -9.85
CA THR A 199 -7.41 21.89 -9.43
C THR A 199 -7.85 20.74 -8.51
N ALA A 200 -8.11 21.07 -7.25
CA ALA A 200 -8.69 20.09 -6.33
C ALA A 200 -10.12 19.71 -6.77
N ASN A 201 -10.39 18.41 -6.85
CA ASN A 201 -11.77 17.94 -7.02
C ASN A 201 -12.52 18.12 -5.71
N THR A 202 -13.46 19.06 -5.67
CA THR A 202 -14.29 19.38 -4.49
C THR A 202 -15.66 18.72 -4.52
N ASP A 203 -15.99 17.93 -5.53
CA ASP A 203 -17.34 17.39 -5.74
C ASP A 203 -17.73 16.31 -4.70
N ASN A 204 -16.77 15.78 -3.95
CA ASN A 204 -16.95 14.73 -2.95
C ASN A 204 -16.68 15.20 -1.51
N LEU A 205 -16.97 16.46 -1.18
CA LEU A 205 -16.86 16.99 0.19
C LEU A 205 -18.01 16.55 1.12
N SER A 206 -18.83 15.58 0.74
CA SER A 206 -19.83 15.00 1.64
C SER A 206 -19.14 14.11 2.67
N ASN A 207 -19.47 14.30 3.96
CA ASN A 207 -18.97 13.50 5.08
C ASN A 207 -19.48 12.04 5.10
N GLU A 208 -20.19 11.59 4.08
CA GLU A 208 -20.69 10.22 4.01
C GLU A 208 -19.64 9.33 3.32
N PRO A 209 -19.28 8.20 3.94
CA PRO A 209 -18.46 7.20 3.29
C PRO A 209 -19.24 6.64 2.09
N THR A 210 -18.76 6.93 0.90
CA THR A 210 -19.24 6.31 -0.34
C THR A 210 -18.32 5.13 -0.64
N ASP A 211 -18.60 3.98 -0.04
CA ASP A 211 -17.98 2.68 -0.37
C ASP A 211 -18.86 1.90 -1.35
#